data_41cf3c2f42d795270c41a1666c2b0d15
#
_entry.id   41cf3c2f42d795270c41a1666c2b0d15
#
_cell.length_a   1.000
_cell.length_b   1.000
_cell.length_c   1.000
_cell.angle_alpha   90.00
_cell.angle_beta   90.00
_cell.angle_gamma   90.00
#
_symmetry.space_group_name_H-M   'P 1'
#
loop_
_entity.id
_entity.type
_entity.pdbx_description
1 polymer ?
#
loop_
_entity_poly.entity_id
_entity_poly.type
_entity_poly.pdbx_seq_one_letter_code
_entity_poly.pdbx_strand_id
1 'polypeptide(L)'
;MLGGVRIPYSLGLAGHSDADVALHALINALLGAMGERDIGAHFPDTDRRLKGVSSAKMLEEVLRMMKRKRFRVVNGDITVMGQKPRLAPFIPAIRRRMADLLKLQPDRINLKAVTTEGLGWIGKGQGMAAAAVVLIEKRKNR
;
A
#
# COMPACT_ATOMS: atom_id res chain seq x y z
N MET A 1 -7.78 -6.89 5.27
CA MET A 1 -7.45 -6.40 3.90
C MET A 1 -5.94 -6.35 3.75
N LEU A 2 -5.42 -6.69 2.59
CA LEU A 2 -4.01 -6.52 2.24
C LEU A 2 -3.90 -6.26 0.73
N GLY A 3 -3.32 -5.13 0.33
CA GLY A 3 -3.23 -4.72 -1.07
C GLY A 3 -4.60 -4.59 -1.76
N GLY A 4 -5.64 -4.23 -1.02
CA GLY A 4 -7.01 -4.14 -1.50
C GLY A 4 -7.72 -5.50 -1.68
N VAL A 5 -7.13 -6.59 -1.19
CA VAL A 5 -7.70 -7.95 -1.24
C VAL A 5 -8.02 -8.43 0.17
N ARG A 6 -9.16 -9.08 0.33
CA ARG A 6 -9.54 -9.72 1.59
C ARG A 6 -8.75 -11.02 1.77
N ILE A 7 -7.98 -11.11 2.84
CA ILE A 7 -7.24 -12.31 3.21
C ILE A 7 -8.06 -13.05 4.29
N PRO A 8 -8.46 -14.31 4.06
CA PRO A 8 -9.18 -15.09 5.07
C PRO A 8 -8.21 -15.50 6.18
N TYR A 9 -8.29 -14.78 7.29
CA TYR A 9 -7.48 -15.04 8.48
C TYR A 9 -8.24 -14.58 9.73
N SER A 10 -8.11 -15.32 10.82
CA SER A 10 -8.87 -15.09 12.06
C SER A 10 -8.50 -13.79 12.79
N LEU A 11 -7.29 -13.29 12.57
CA LEU A 11 -6.81 -12.03 13.13
C LEU A 11 -6.78 -10.95 12.05
N GLY A 12 -7.14 -9.74 12.39
CA GLY A 12 -7.03 -8.55 11.56
C GLY A 12 -5.96 -7.59 12.08
N LEU A 13 -5.47 -6.72 11.22
CA LEU A 13 -4.64 -5.58 11.63
C LEU A 13 -5.55 -4.51 12.26
N ALA A 14 -5.09 -3.91 13.35
CA ALA A 14 -5.78 -2.79 13.98
C ALA A 14 -5.42 -1.47 13.28
N GLY A 15 -6.40 -0.59 13.09
CA GLY A 15 -6.18 0.72 12.52
C GLY A 15 -7.46 1.54 12.38
N HIS A 16 -7.34 2.85 12.13
CA HIS A 16 -8.45 3.76 11.91
C HIS A 16 -9.15 3.58 10.56
N SER A 17 -8.40 3.12 9.53
CA SER A 17 -8.90 2.73 8.21
C SER A 17 -9.14 1.21 8.17
N ASP A 18 -9.08 0.59 7.01
CA ASP A 18 -9.11 -0.87 6.85
C ASP A 18 -7.78 -1.55 7.22
N ALA A 19 -6.81 -0.78 7.75
CA ALA A 19 -5.48 -1.22 8.20
C ALA A 19 -4.70 -2.00 7.11
N ASP A 20 -4.87 -1.64 5.85
CA ASP A 20 -4.16 -2.26 4.73
C ASP A 20 -2.70 -1.74 4.68
N VAL A 21 -1.81 -2.45 5.37
CA VAL A 21 -0.41 -2.05 5.51
C VAL A 21 0.31 -1.97 4.16
N ALA A 22 -0.06 -2.77 3.18
CA ALA A 22 0.56 -2.76 1.86
C ALA A 22 0.15 -1.53 1.04
N LEU A 23 -1.14 -1.16 1.05
CA LEU A 23 -1.60 0.07 0.42
C LEU A 23 -1.08 1.31 1.15
N HIS A 24 -0.98 1.30 2.48
CA HIS A 24 -0.38 2.41 3.23
C HIS A 24 1.09 2.63 2.87
N ALA A 25 1.87 1.56 2.74
CA ALA A 25 3.27 1.66 2.29
C ALA A 25 3.36 2.24 0.87
N LEU A 26 2.50 1.80 -0.04
CA LEU A 26 2.44 2.32 -1.41
C LEU A 26 2.06 3.81 -1.44
N ILE A 27 1.05 4.22 -0.67
CA ILE A 27 0.63 5.63 -0.55
C ILE A 27 1.80 6.48 -0.05
N ASN A 28 2.49 6.05 1.01
CA ASN A 28 3.63 6.78 1.54
C ASN A 28 4.78 6.88 0.53
N ALA A 29 5.05 5.83 -0.23
CA ALA A 29 6.07 5.86 -1.27
C ALA A 29 5.73 6.87 -2.38
N LEU A 30 4.46 6.92 -2.80
CA LEU A 30 3.99 7.87 -3.82
C LEU A 30 4.06 9.32 -3.31
N LEU A 31 3.60 9.57 -2.09
CA LEU A 31 3.69 10.90 -1.47
C LEU A 31 5.14 11.33 -1.31
N GLY A 32 6.01 10.46 -0.79
CA GLY A 32 7.42 10.73 -0.64
C GLY A 32 8.12 11.03 -1.96
N ALA A 33 7.83 10.27 -3.02
CA ALA A 33 8.38 10.50 -4.36
C ALA A 33 7.95 11.84 -4.97
N MET A 34 6.80 12.38 -4.56
CA MET A 34 6.32 13.72 -4.95
C MET A 34 6.81 14.85 -4.04
N GLY A 35 7.46 14.55 -2.92
CA GLY A 35 7.81 15.53 -1.89
C GLY A 35 6.63 16.00 -1.04
N GLU A 36 5.58 15.18 -0.91
CA GLU A 36 4.30 15.53 -0.27
C GLU A 36 4.15 14.97 1.15
N ARG A 37 5.25 14.80 1.88
CA ARG A 37 5.26 14.26 3.24
C ARG A 37 4.73 12.82 3.29
N ASP A 38 3.81 12.51 4.17
CA ASP A 38 3.34 11.17 4.50
C ASP A 38 1.80 11.07 4.54
N ILE A 39 1.30 9.85 4.68
CA ILE A 39 -0.13 9.56 4.73
C ILE A 39 -0.83 10.29 5.89
N GLY A 40 -0.19 10.42 7.05
CA GLY A 40 -0.77 11.08 8.22
C GLY A 40 -0.98 12.58 8.01
N ALA A 41 -0.13 13.24 7.20
CA ALA A 41 -0.28 14.63 6.84
C ALA A 41 -1.51 14.91 5.95
N HIS A 42 -1.89 13.95 5.11
CA HIS A 42 -3.01 14.07 4.18
C HIS A 42 -4.30 13.45 4.71
N PHE A 43 -4.19 12.43 5.54
CA PHE A 43 -5.30 11.66 6.10
C PHE A 43 -5.14 11.49 7.61
N PRO A 44 -5.24 12.59 8.38
CA PRO A 44 -5.04 12.52 9.83
C PRO A 44 -6.15 11.70 10.50
N ASP A 45 -5.78 10.87 11.45
CA ASP A 45 -6.70 10.03 12.27
C ASP A 45 -7.63 10.86 13.15
N THR A 46 -7.32 12.13 13.36
CA THR A 46 -8.20 13.09 14.02
C THR A 46 -9.39 13.52 13.18
N ASP A 47 -9.34 13.32 11.86
CA ASP A 47 -10.46 13.63 10.97
C ASP A 47 -11.52 12.52 10.98
N ARG A 48 -12.64 12.80 11.65
CA ARG A 48 -13.77 11.86 11.79
C ARG A 48 -14.35 11.40 10.45
N ARG A 49 -14.22 12.20 9.37
CA ARG A 49 -14.70 11.86 8.03
C ARG A 49 -13.91 10.69 7.42
N LEU A 50 -12.70 10.46 7.91
CA LEU A 50 -11.80 9.41 7.44
C LEU A 50 -11.96 8.09 8.23
N LYS A 51 -12.78 8.08 9.29
CA LYS A 51 -13.02 6.87 10.08
C LYS A 51 -13.64 5.77 9.21
N GLY A 52 -12.95 4.63 9.14
CA GLY A 52 -13.39 3.49 8.34
C GLY A 52 -13.23 3.65 6.83
N VAL A 53 -12.55 4.72 6.37
CA VAL A 53 -12.28 4.90 4.94
C VAL A 53 -11.37 3.76 4.43
N SER A 54 -11.63 3.25 3.24
CA SER A 54 -10.76 2.23 2.65
C SER A 54 -9.45 2.84 2.16
N SER A 55 -8.35 2.12 2.36
CA SER A 55 -7.03 2.53 1.85
C SER A 55 -7.01 2.69 0.32
N ALA A 56 -7.87 1.96 -0.39
CA ALA A 56 -8.05 2.13 -1.83
C ALA A 56 -8.57 3.53 -2.20
N LYS A 57 -9.52 4.08 -1.42
CA LYS A 57 -10.00 5.47 -1.62
C LYS A 57 -8.92 6.50 -1.29
N MET A 58 -8.12 6.27 -0.25
CA MET A 58 -6.95 7.13 0.03
C MET A 58 -5.97 7.12 -1.14
N LEU A 59 -5.68 5.95 -1.70
CA LEU A 59 -4.82 5.82 -2.87
C LEU A 59 -5.38 6.58 -4.08
N GLU A 60 -6.68 6.51 -4.32
CA GLU A 60 -7.33 7.28 -5.41
C GLU A 60 -7.11 8.78 -5.26
N GLU A 61 -7.21 9.33 -4.04
CA GLU A 61 -6.94 10.76 -3.79
C GLU A 61 -5.48 11.12 -4.09
N VAL A 62 -4.54 10.27 -3.67
CA VAL A 62 -3.12 10.47 -3.97
C VAL A 62 -2.85 10.42 -5.47
N LEU A 63 -3.49 9.51 -6.20
CA LEU A 63 -3.38 9.43 -7.66
C LEU A 63 -3.98 10.66 -8.35
N ARG A 64 -5.07 11.24 -7.83
CA ARG A 64 -5.59 12.53 -8.31
C ARG A 64 -4.60 13.67 -8.08
N MET A 65 -3.94 13.70 -6.91
CA MET A 65 -2.88 14.66 -6.61
C MET A 65 -1.71 14.51 -7.59
N MET A 66 -1.24 13.28 -7.84
CA MET A 66 -0.20 12.98 -8.82
C MET A 66 -0.56 13.53 -10.21
N LYS A 67 -1.81 13.29 -10.65
CA LYS A 67 -2.31 13.78 -11.94
C LYS A 67 -2.27 15.30 -12.02
N ARG A 68 -2.73 16.01 -10.97
CA ARG A 68 -2.65 17.49 -10.91
C ARG A 68 -1.22 18.01 -11.00
N LYS A 69 -0.27 17.31 -10.34
CA LYS A 69 1.16 17.63 -10.38
C LYS A 69 1.87 17.10 -11.63
N ARG A 70 1.13 16.45 -12.54
CA ARG A 70 1.62 15.88 -13.79
C ARG A 70 2.63 14.73 -13.61
N PHE A 71 2.56 14.02 -12.51
CA PHE A 71 3.29 12.78 -12.31
C PHE A 71 2.47 11.57 -12.78
N ARG A 72 3.17 10.50 -13.12
CA ARG A 72 2.60 9.16 -13.30
C ARG A 72 3.48 8.11 -12.63
N VAL A 73 2.87 7.02 -12.22
CA VAL A 73 3.60 5.85 -11.73
C VAL A 73 4.18 5.10 -12.93
N VAL A 74 5.43 4.69 -12.83
CA VAL A 74 6.10 3.83 -13.83
C VAL A 74 6.08 2.38 -13.39
N ASN A 75 6.51 2.13 -12.15
CA ASN A 75 6.45 0.81 -11.50
C ASN A 75 6.47 0.95 -9.98
N GLY A 76 6.27 -0.15 -9.29
CA GLY A 76 6.38 -0.22 -7.84
C GLY A 76 6.71 -1.63 -7.35
N ASP A 77 7.42 -1.70 -6.24
CA ASP A 77 7.77 -2.93 -5.55
C ASP A 77 7.42 -2.79 -4.07
N ILE A 78 6.61 -3.71 -3.57
CA ILE A 78 6.11 -3.71 -2.20
C ILE A 78 6.63 -4.96 -1.48
N THR A 79 7.16 -4.80 -0.29
CA THR A 79 7.57 -5.89 0.58
C THR A 79 6.70 -5.89 1.83
N VAL A 80 5.97 -6.97 2.06
CA VAL A 80 5.19 -7.21 3.28
C VAL A 80 5.99 -8.13 4.18
N MET A 81 6.21 -7.71 5.41
CA MET A 81 6.89 -8.45 6.46
C MET A 81 5.85 -8.97 7.45
N GLY A 82 5.68 -10.27 7.52
CA GLY A 82 4.68 -10.90 8.40
C GLY A 82 4.92 -12.39 8.56
N GLN A 83 4.64 -12.93 9.75
CA GLN A 83 4.82 -14.35 10.03
C GLN A 83 3.63 -15.18 9.58
N LYS A 84 2.42 -14.67 9.76
CA LYS A 84 1.13 -15.27 9.37
C LYS A 84 0.14 -14.19 8.97
N PRO A 85 -0.85 -14.51 8.09
CA PRO A 85 -1.02 -15.74 7.34
C PRO A 85 0.03 -15.91 6.24
N ARG A 86 0.12 -17.11 5.65
CA ARG A 86 0.96 -17.36 4.47
C ARG A 86 0.39 -16.62 3.26
N LEU A 87 1.11 -15.64 2.73
CA LEU A 87 0.61 -14.74 1.69
C LEU A 87 0.84 -15.25 0.26
N ALA A 88 1.72 -16.22 0.07
CA ALA A 88 2.09 -16.73 -1.26
C ALA A 88 0.88 -17.04 -2.18
N PRO A 89 -0.20 -17.68 -1.72
CA PRO A 89 -1.36 -17.97 -2.56
C PRO A 89 -2.12 -16.72 -3.02
N PHE A 90 -1.99 -15.61 -2.28
CA PHE A 90 -2.73 -14.36 -2.53
C PHE A 90 -1.95 -13.34 -3.34
N ILE A 91 -0.64 -13.51 -3.49
CA ILE A 91 0.24 -12.57 -4.20
C ILE A 91 -0.27 -12.25 -5.62
N PRO A 92 -0.67 -13.23 -6.45
CA PRO A 92 -1.16 -12.90 -7.80
C PRO A 92 -2.41 -12.01 -7.79
N ALA A 93 -3.35 -12.26 -6.88
CA ALA A 93 -4.57 -11.47 -6.75
C ALA A 93 -4.26 -10.05 -6.24
N ILE A 94 -3.37 -9.92 -5.24
CA ILE A 94 -2.96 -8.63 -4.69
C ILE A 94 -2.25 -7.79 -5.76
N ARG A 95 -1.31 -8.38 -6.49
CA ARG A 95 -0.60 -7.69 -7.59
C ARG A 95 -1.55 -7.17 -8.65
N ARG A 96 -2.50 -8.01 -9.08
CA ARG A 96 -3.53 -7.61 -10.05
C ARG A 96 -4.36 -6.45 -9.52
N ARG A 97 -4.85 -6.56 -8.28
CA ARG A 97 -5.65 -5.51 -7.67
C ARG A 97 -4.90 -4.18 -7.55
N MET A 98 -3.63 -4.22 -7.13
CA MET A 98 -2.80 -3.02 -7.06
C MET A 98 -2.54 -2.42 -8.44
N ALA A 99 -2.27 -3.24 -9.46
CA ALA A 99 -2.11 -2.78 -10.84
C ALA A 99 -3.38 -2.09 -11.35
N ASP A 100 -4.55 -2.66 -11.08
CA ASP A 100 -5.84 -2.06 -11.44
C ASP A 100 -6.05 -0.70 -10.76
N LEU A 101 -5.76 -0.60 -9.46
CA LEU A 101 -5.87 0.65 -8.70
C LEU A 101 -4.93 1.74 -9.27
N LEU A 102 -3.72 1.36 -9.64
CA LEU A 102 -2.71 2.25 -10.22
C LEU A 102 -2.89 2.49 -11.72
N LYS A 103 -3.80 1.77 -12.38
CA LYS A 103 -3.99 1.75 -13.85
C LYS A 103 -2.71 1.40 -14.60
N LEU A 104 -2.00 0.39 -14.10
CA LEU A 104 -0.77 -0.15 -14.66
C LEU A 104 -0.98 -1.58 -15.16
N GLN A 105 -0.08 -2.04 -16.03
CA GLN A 105 0.02 -3.46 -16.35
C GLN A 105 0.53 -4.24 -15.12
N PRO A 106 0.08 -5.49 -14.89
CA PRO A 106 0.46 -6.27 -13.72
C PRO A 106 1.97 -6.54 -13.57
N ASP A 107 2.73 -6.52 -14.66
CA ASP A 107 4.19 -6.66 -14.67
C ASP A 107 4.93 -5.44 -14.12
N ARG A 108 4.23 -4.30 -13.99
CA ARG A 108 4.77 -3.06 -13.42
C ARG A 108 4.66 -2.98 -11.90
N ILE A 109 3.97 -3.93 -11.28
CA ILE A 109 3.83 -3.99 -9.81
C ILE A 109 4.31 -5.34 -9.33
N ASN A 110 5.22 -5.31 -8.36
CA ASN A 110 5.66 -6.49 -7.65
C ASN A 110 5.22 -6.46 -6.18
N LEU A 111 4.99 -7.64 -5.62
CA LEU A 111 4.75 -7.83 -4.20
C LEU A 111 5.59 -9.01 -3.71
N LYS A 112 6.35 -8.78 -2.65
CA LYS A 112 7.11 -9.80 -1.92
C LYS A 112 6.52 -9.96 -0.53
N ALA A 113 6.47 -11.19 -0.05
CA ALA A 113 6.11 -11.51 1.33
C ALA A 113 7.29 -12.23 1.99
N VAL A 114 7.76 -11.69 3.08
CA VAL A 114 8.91 -12.21 3.84
C VAL A 114 8.55 -12.38 5.31
N THR A 115 9.28 -13.24 6.01
CA THR A 115 9.17 -13.40 7.46
C THR A 115 10.41 -12.83 8.13
N THR A 116 10.37 -12.73 9.46
CA THR A 116 11.53 -12.39 10.29
C THR A 116 12.10 -13.64 10.99
N GLU A 117 11.85 -14.83 10.44
CA GLU A 117 12.35 -16.10 10.99
C GLU A 117 11.96 -16.31 12.47
N GLY A 118 10.77 -15.88 12.86
CA GLY A 118 10.28 -15.95 14.23
C GLY A 118 10.82 -14.89 15.18
N LEU A 119 11.64 -13.95 14.70
CA LEU A 119 12.27 -12.92 15.52
C LEU A 119 11.42 -11.65 15.63
N GLY A 120 11.49 -11.03 16.80
CA GLY A 120 10.82 -9.77 17.10
C GLY A 120 9.29 -9.89 17.14
N TRP A 121 8.62 -8.75 17.19
CA TRP A 121 7.15 -8.66 17.26
C TRP A 121 6.47 -9.18 15.99
N ILE A 122 7.07 -9.00 14.82
CA ILE A 122 6.58 -9.56 13.55
C ILE A 122 6.64 -11.09 13.60
N GLY A 123 7.79 -11.64 13.99
CA GLY A 123 7.99 -13.08 14.09
C GLY A 123 7.10 -13.76 15.13
N LYS A 124 6.70 -13.02 16.16
CA LYS A 124 5.73 -13.47 17.17
C LYS A 124 4.27 -13.31 16.71
N GLY A 125 4.02 -12.83 15.50
CA GLY A 125 2.67 -12.65 14.96
C GLY A 125 1.88 -11.51 15.59
N GLN A 126 2.54 -10.55 16.23
CA GLN A 126 1.90 -9.41 16.88
C GLN A 126 1.52 -8.29 15.91
N GLY A 127 1.95 -8.37 14.66
CA GLY A 127 1.63 -7.40 13.61
C GLY A 127 2.38 -7.70 12.32
N MET A 128 2.19 -6.81 11.35
CA MET A 128 2.86 -6.82 10.06
C MET A 128 3.48 -5.45 9.79
N ALA A 129 4.50 -5.41 8.97
CA ALA A 129 5.05 -4.19 8.40
C ALA A 129 5.08 -4.29 6.88
N ALA A 130 5.10 -3.15 6.20
CA ALA A 130 5.33 -3.11 4.76
C ALA A 130 6.22 -1.93 4.40
N ALA A 131 7.01 -2.12 3.35
CA ALA A 131 7.78 -1.07 2.70
C ALA A 131 7.49 -1.09 1.20
N ALA A 132 7.52 0.08 0.57
CA ALA A 132 7.33 0.20 -0.86
C ALA A 132 8.37 1.13 -1.48
N VAL A 133 8.79 0.80 -2.69
CA VAL A 133 9.61 1.65 -3.55
C VAL A 133 8.86 1.85 -4.85
N VAL A 134 8.76 3.09 -5.31
CA VAL A 134 8.07 3.44 -6.55
C VAL A 134 8.98 4.28 -7.45
N LEU A 135 8.85 4.06 -8.73
CA LEU A 135 9.36 4.97 -9.73
C LEU A 135 8.20 5.79 -10.29
N ILE A 136 8.31 7.10 -10.20
CA ILE A 136 7.38 8.04 -10.82
C ILE A 136 8.11 8.89 -11.86
N GLU A 137 7.40 9.37 -12.84
CA GLU A 137 7.95 10.31 -13.80
C GLU A 137 7.02 11.49 -14.02
N LYS A 138 7.60 12.65 -14.33
CA LYS A 138 6.85 13.84 -14.69
C LYS A 138 6.50 13.82 -16.18
N ARG A 139 5.22 13.99 -16.50
CA ARG A 139 4.80 14.10 -17.91
C ARG A 139 5.36 15.37 -18.53
N LYS A 140 6.07 15.22 -19.66
CA LYS A 140 6.51 16.37 -20.45
C LYS A 140 5.31 17.13 -21.01
N ASN A 141 5.42 18.45 -21.12
CA ASN A 141 4.50 19.23 -21.95
C ASN A 141 4.64 18.74 -23.40
N ARG A 142 3.54 18.37 -24.00
CA ARG A 142 3.48 18.30 -25.45
C ARG A 142 3.31 19.69 -26.03
#